data_fdfc271dcbdb7eebd4646c0bf2e56c04
#
_entry.id   fdfc271dcbdb7eebd4646c0bf2e56c04
#
_cell.length_a   1.000
_cell.length_b   1.000
_cell.length_c   1.000
_cell.angle_alpha   90.00
_cell.angle_beta   90.00
_cell.angle_gamma   90.00
#
_symmetry.space_group_name_H-M   'P 1'
#
loop_
_entity.id
_entity.type
_entity.pdbx_description
1 polymer ?
#
loop_
_entity_poly.entity_id
_entity_poly.type
_entity_poly.pdbx_seq_one_letter_code
_entity_poly.pdbx_strand_id
1 'polypeptide(L)'
;MLTDPVADMLTRIRNANKALHDRAEMPSSKLKVEIARILKEEGYITDYHVDSSNTHPTLVVELKYGRGRERVLSGLKRVSKPGRRVYAGKTRRQRVLGGMGIAIMSTSRGVVTSRTAEIEGIGGEVLCYVW
;
A
#
# COMPACT_ATOMS: atom_id res chain seq x y z
N MET A 1 -9.09 -17.52 14.23
CA MET A 1 -8.66 -17.27 12.83
C MET A 1 -7.93 -15.95 12.74
N LEU A 2 -6.75 -15.96 12.17
CA LEU A 2 -6.01 -14.73 11.92
C LEU A 2 -6.54 -14.07 10.65
N THR A 3 -6.82 -12.77 10.72
CA THR A 3 -7.20 -11.98 9.55
C THR A 3 -6.07 -11.02 9.20
N ASP A 4 -5.92 -10.74 7.91
CA ASP A 4 -4.93 -9.78 7.42
C ASP A 4 -5.61 -8.78 6.48
N PRO A 5 -6.14 -7.68 7.03
CA PRO A 5 -6.80 -6.66 6.21
C PRO A 5 -5.89 -6.02 5.17
N VAL A 6 -4.60 -5.90 5.47
CA VAL A 6 -3.63 -5.34 4.51
C VAL A 6 -3.45 -6.30 3.34
N ALA A 7 -3.29 -7.60 3.60
CA ALA A 7 -3.18 -8.60 2.54
C ALA A 7 -4.44 -8.63 1.68
N ASP A 8 -5.62 -8.51 2.28
CA ASP A 8 -6.88 -8.42 1.54
C ASP A 8 -6.90 -7.21 0.62
N MET A 9 -6.49 -6.04 1.13
CA MET A 9 -6.38 -4.82 0.33
C MET A 9 -5.47 -5.01 -0.87
N LEU A 10 -4.27 -5.56 -0.64
CA LEU A 10 -3.30 -5.78 -1.72
C LEU A 10 -3.84 -6.76 -2.77
N THR A 11 -4.54 -7.81 -2.33
CA THR A 11 -5.15 -8.79 -3.22
C THR A 11 -6.24 -8.14 -4.08
N ARG A 12 -7.11 -7.33 -3.47
CA ARG A 12 -8.17 -6.63 -4.22
C ARG A 12 -7.61 -5.68 -5.26
N ILE A 13 -6.58 -4.91 -4.91
CA ILE A 13 -5.90 -4.00 -5.84
C ILE A 13 -5.22 -4.81 -6.95
N ARG A 14 -4.51 -5.88 -6.59
CA ARG A 14 -3.82 -6.75 -7.55
C ARG A 14 -4.79 -7.35 -8.56
N ASN A 15 -5.90 -7.89 -8.09
CA ASN A 15 -6.89 -8.51 -8.96
C ASN A 15 -7.57 -7.50 -9.89
N ALA A 16 -7.94 -6.33 -9.37
CA ALA A 16 -8.51 -5.26 -10.17
C ALA A 16 -7.53 -4.76 -11.24
N ASN A 17 -6.27 -4.58 -10.85
CA ASN A 17 -5.21 -4.16 -11.77
C ASN A 17 -4.97 -5.19 -12.88
N LYS A 18 -4.93 -6.47 -12.51
CA LYS A 18 -4.76 -7.57 -13.48
C LYS A 18 -5.91 -7.64 -14.47
N ALA A 19 -7.13 -7.39 -14.00
CA ALA A 19 -8.33 -7.40 -14.84
C ALA A 19 -8.58 -6.07 -15.57
N LEU A 20 -7.68 -5.09 -15.42
CA LEU A 20 -7.79 -3.75 -16.00
C LEU A 20 -9.07 -3.01 -15.59
N HIS A 21 -9.51 -3.21 -14.35
CA HIS A 21 -10.62 -2.46 -13.77
C HIS A 21 -10.18 -1.03 -13.46
N ASP A 22 -11.12 -0.09 -13.50
CA ASP A 22 -10.83 1.30 -13.18
C ASP A 22 -10.65 1.54 -11.69
N ARG A 23 -11.28 0.72 -10.85
CA ARG A 23 -11.22 0.88 -9.39
C ARG A 23 -11.27 -0.45 -8.66
N ALA A 24 -10.80 -0.41 -7.41
CA ALA A 24 -10.94 -1.50 -6.44
C ALA A 24 -11.67 -0.95 -5.23
N GLU A 25 -12.58 -1.73 -4.66
CA GLU A 25 -13.36 -1.34 -3.49
C GLU A 25 -13.13 -2.33 -2.35
N MET A 26 -13.13 -1.83 -1.11
CA MET A 26 -12.88 -2.64 0.07
C MET A 26 -13.43 -1.96 1.32
N PRO A 27 -13.69 -2.71 2.40
CA PRO A 27 -14.03 -2.07 3.68
C PRO A 27 -12.90 -1.13 4.09
N SER A 28 -13.26 0.09 4.52
CA SER A 28 -12.27 1.09 4.90
C SER A 28 -11.72 0.86 6.30
N SER A 29 -10.49 1.31 6.53
CA SER A 29 -9.87 1.43 7.85
C SER A 29 -8.83 2.54 7.78
N LYS A 30 -8.40 3.04 8.95
CA LYS A 30 -7.37 4.08 8.99
C LYS A 30 -6.08 3.63 8.30
N LEU A 31 -5.65 2.40 8.58
CA LEU A 31 -4.42 1.86 7.98
C LEU A 31 -4.53 1.74 6.47
N LYS A 32 -5.65 1.25 5.95
CA LYS A 32 -5.85 1.13 4.50
C LYS A 32 -5.86 2.49 3.82
N VAL A 33 -6.50 3.49 4.42
CA VAL A 33 -6.51 4.87 3.89
C VAL A 33 -5.09 5.43 3.84
N GLU A 34 -4.27 5.19 4.87
CA GLU A 34 -2.90 5.64 4.90
C GLU A 34 -2.04 4.97 3.82
N ILE A 35 -2.24 3.68 3.58
CA ILE A 35 -1.56 2.96 2.49
C ILE A 35 -1.98 3.55 1.14
N ALA A 36 -3.27 3.79 0.94
CA ALA A 36 -3.78 4.39 -0.30
C ALA A 36 -3.18 5.79 -0.52
N ARG A 37 -3.04 6.59 0.54
CA ARG A 37 -2.40 7.91 0.46
C ARG A 37 -0.97 7.81 -0.08
N ILE A 38 -0.19 6.85 0.42
CA ILE A 38 1.18 6.64 -0.05
C ILE A 38 1.19 6.18 -1.49
N LEU A 39 0.31 5.25 -1.87
CA LEU A 39 0.23 4.78 -3.26
C LEU A 39 -0.06 5.93 -4.22
N LYS A 40 -0.91 6.87 -3.82
CA LYS A 40 -1.21 8.06 -4.62
C LYS A 40 -0.01 9.00 -4.69
N GLU A 41 0.60 9.32 -3.56
CA GLU A 41 1.76 10.22 -3.49
C GLU A 41 2.93 9.68 -4.32
N GLU A 42 3.13 8.36 -4.33
CA GLU A 42 4.21 7.73 -5.09
C GLU A 42 3.84 7.45 -6.55
N GLY A 43 2.63 7.80 -6.97
CA GLY A 43 2.23 7.72 -8.36
C GLY A 43 1.75 6.36 -8.84
N TYR A 44 1.41 5.44 -7.94
CA TYR A 44 0.95 4.10 -8.30
C TYR A 44 -0.55 4.03 -8.58
N ILE A 45 -1.32 4.92 -7.98
CA ILE A 45 -2.78 5.02 -8.21
C ILE A 45 -3.13 6.46 -8.57
N THR A 46 -4.29 6.64 -9.20
CA THR A 46 -4.77 7.98 -9.59
C THR A 46 -5.31 8.75 -8.39
N ASP A 47 -6.17 8.10 -7.61
CA ASP A 47 -6.81 8.75 -6.47
C ASP A 47 -7.44 7.69 -5.55
N TYR A 48 -7.96 8.13 -4.44
CA TYR A 48 -8.74 7.31 -3.51
C TYR A 48 -9.74 8.17 -2.76
N HIS A 49 -10.81 7.57 -2.30
CA HIS A 49 -11.77 8.25 -1.42
C HIS A 49 -12.50 7.24 -0.56
N VAL A 50 -13.12 7.74 0.51
CA VAL A 50 -13.94 6.91 1.41
C VAL A 50 -15.40 7.27 1.16
N ASP A 51 -16.19 6.25 0.79
CA ASP A 51 -17.63 6.37 0.61
C ASP A 51 -18.32 5.99 1.91
N SER A 52 -18.92 6.97 2.56
CA SER A 52 -19.60 6.80 3.84
C SER A 52 -21.13 6.77 3.71
N SER A 53 -21.65 6.55 2.50
CA SER A 53 -23.09 6.50 2.26
C SER A 53 -23.78 5.28 2.89
N ASN A 54 -23.02 4.23 3.18
CA ASN A 54 -23.50 3.02 3.83
C ASN A 54 -23.10 2.99 5.32
N THR A 55 -23.69 2.04 6.06
CA THR A 55 -23.37 1.84 7.48
C THR A 55 -21.87 1.60 7.70
N HIS A 56 -21.26 0.84 6.80
CA HIS A 56 -19.81 0.57 6.85
C HIS A 56 -19.12 1.32 5.72
N PRO A 57 -18.18 2.23 6.06
CA PRO A 57 -17.45 2.98 5.03
C PRO A 57 -16.68 2.08 4.08
N THR A 58 -16.68 2.43 2.81
CA THR A 58 -15.95 1.73 1.75
C THR A 58 -14.82 2.59 1.25
N LEU A 59 -13.62 2.04 1.20
CA LEU A 59 -12.48 2.68 0.56
C LEU A 59 -12.49 2.32 -0.92
N VAL A 60 -12.48 3.35 -1.77
CA VAL A 60 -12.43 3.21 -3.21
C VAL A 60 -11.07 3.69 -3.69
N VAL A 61 -10.34 2.80 -4.38
CA VAL A 61 -9.02 3.09 -4.95
C VAL A 61 -9.16 3.16 -6.45
N GLU A 62 -8.83 4.30 -7.04
CA GLU A 62 -8.88 4.50 -8.48
C GLU A 62 -7.53 4.15 -9.08
N LEU A 63 -7.50 3.09 -9.90
CA LEU A 63 -6.27 2.56 -10.47
C LEU A 63 -5.75 3.45 -11.59
N LYS A 64 -4.45 3.32 -11.87
CA LYS A 64 -3.76 4.15 -12.86
C LYS A 64 -3.21 3.29 -13.98
N TYR A 65 -3.44 3.74 -15.20
CA TYR A 65 -2.94 3.07 -16.40
C TYR A 65 -2.29 4.09 -17.33
N GLY A 66 -1.35 3.64 -18.16
CA GLY A 66 -0.77 4.46 -19.20
C GLY A 66 -1.70 4.58 -20.40
N ARG A 67 -1.23 5.24 -21.47
CA ARG A 67 -2.04 5.54 -22.65
C ARG A 67 -2.62 4.31 -23.34
N GLY A 68 -1.87 3.23 -23.44
CA GLY A 68 -2.32 1.97 -24.05
C GLY A 68 -2.92 1.00 -23.03
N ARG A 69 -3.41 1.51 -21.90
CA ARG A 69 -3.92 0.69 -20.80
C ARG A 69 -2.82 -0.20 -20.19
N GLU A 70 -1.56 0.18 -20.36
CA GLU A 70 -0.47 -0.51 -19.66
C GLU A 70 -0.53 -0.20 -18.16
N ARG A 71 -0.25 -1.21 -17.35
CA ARG A 71 -0.33 -1.11 -15.91
C ARG A 71 0.83 -0.29 -15.35
N VAL A 72 0.51 0.73 -14.56
CA VAL A 72 1.51 1.50 -13.82
C VAL A 72 1.98 0.68 -12.62
N LEU A 73 1.04 0.03 -11.94
CA LEU A 73 1.33 -0.84 -10.81
C LEU A 73 1.69 -2.24 -11.33
N SER A 74 2.92 -2.69 -11.07
CA SER A 74 3.40 -3.99 -11.54
C SER A 74 3.25 -5.10 -10.52
N GLY A 75 3.44 -4.79 -9.24
CA GLY A 75 3.33 -5.81 -8.20
C GLY A 75 3.15 -5.24 -6.81
N LEU A 76 2.60 -6.08 -5.95
CA LEU A 76 2.36 -5.80 -4.54
C LEU A 76 2.70 -7.06 -3.74
N LYS A 77 3.48 -6.92 -2.68
CA LYS A 77 3.86 -8.05 -1.84
C LYS A 77 3.67 -7.71 -0.37
N ARG A 78 2.87 -8.51 0.32
CA ARG A 78 2.74 -8.43 1.78
C ARG A 78 4.04 -8.92 2.42
N VAL A 79 4.63 -8.12 3.29
CA VAL A 79 5.89 -8.47 3.98
C VAL A 79 5.59 -8.91 5.41
N SER A 80 5.14 -8.01 6.26
CA SER A 80 4.75 -8.32 7.64
C SER A 80 3.37 -8.96 7.66
N LYS A 81 3.19 -10.02 8.45
CA LYS A 81 1.93 -10.76 8.56
C LYS A 81 1.52 -10.89 10.03
N PRO A 82 0.24 -11.10 10.34
CA PRO A 82 -0.20 -11.22 11.74
C PRO A 82 0.59 -12.23 12.57
N GLY A 83 0.95 -13.38 12.00
CA GLY A 83 1.75 -14.41 12.68
C GLY A 83 3.24 -14.25 12.52
N ARG A 84 3.71 -13.29 11.75
CA ARG A 84 5.13 -13.10 11.45
C ARG A 84 5.43 -11.65 11.10
N ARG A 85 5.67 -10.84 12.12
CA ARG A 85 5.97 -9.42 11.93
C ARG A 85 7.41 -9.22 11.47
N VAL A 86 7.61 -8.27 10.56
CA VAL A 86 8.92 -7.91 10.00
C VAL A 86 9.20 -6.45 10.29
N TYR A 87 10.33 -6.16 10.93
CA TYR A 87 10.72 -4.82 11.31
C TYR A 87 12.03 -4.43 10.64
N ALA A 88 12.19 -3.14 10.35
CA ALA A 88 13.44 -2.56 9.86
C ALA A 88 13.90 -1.48 10.82
N GLY A 89 15.21 -1.47 11.14
CA GLY A 89 15.81 -0.44 11.98
C GLY A 89 15.98 0.88 11.23
N LYS A 90 16.28 1.93 11.99
CA LYS A 90 16.41 3.30 11.45
C LYS A 90 17.57 3.47 10.46
N THR A 91 18.56 2.59 10.49
CA THR A 91 19.74 2.66 9.61
C THR A 91 19.65 1.68 8.45
N ARG A 92 18.60 0.86 8.39
CA ARG A 92 18.48 -0.19 7.40
C ARG A 92 17.38 0.14 6.39
N ARG A 93 17.80 0.57 5.21
CA ARG A 93 16.88 0.89 4.12
C ARG A 93 16.37 -0.37 3.43
N GLN A 94 15.06 -0.44 3.26
CA GLN A 94 14.43 -1.49 2.44
C GLN A 94 14.45 -1.05 0.97
N ARG A 95 15.08 -1.84 0.13
CA ARG A 95 15.12 -1.57 -1.31
C ARG A 95 14.27 -2.59 -2.04
N VAL A 96 13.40 -2.10 -2.92
CA VAL A 96 12.52 -2.91 -3.74
C VAL A 96 12.92 -2.69 -5.19
N LEU A 97 13.23 -3.78 -5.91
CA LEU A 97 13.70 -3.72 -7.30
C LEU A 97 14.84 -2.70 -7.50
N GLY A 98 15.89 -2.78 -6.65
CA GLY A 98 17.04 -1.89 -6.76
C GLY A 98 16.72 -0.42 -6.52
N GLY A 99 15.64 -0.13 -5.81
CA GLY A 99 15.21 1.24 -5.54
C GLY A 99 14.14 1.77 -6.48
N MET A 100 13.68 0.97 -7.44
CA MET A 100 12.61 1.37 -8.36
C MET A 100 11.23 1.24 -7.75
N GLY A 101 11.07 0.38 -6.75
CA GLY A 101 9.83 0.23 -6.00
C GLY A 101 9.91 0.92 -4.64
N ILE A 102 8.87 0.75 -3.84
CA ILE A 102 8.79 1.31 -2.49
C ILE A 102 8.46 0.23 -1.46
N ALA A 103 8.93 0.45 -0.23
CA ALA A 103 8.44 -0.28 0.93
C ALA A 103 7.57 0.67 1.75
N ILE A 104 6.39 0.21 2.16
CA ILE A 104 5.49 0.98 3.01
C ILE A 104 5.66 0.47 4.44
N MET A 105 5.90 1.38 5.37
CA MET A 105 6.20 1.07 6.76
C MET A 105 5.23 1.74 7.71
N SER A 106 4.94 1.05 8.82
CA SER A 106 4.22 1.62 9.95
C SER A 106 5.26 2.02 11.01
N THR A 107 5.31 3.29 11.34
CA THR A 107 6.29 3.85 12.28
C THR A 107 5.60 4.62 13.39
N SER A 108 6.37 5.08 14.38
CA SER A 108 5.87 5.95 15.44
C SER A 108 5.34 7.29 14.92
N ARG A 109 5.72 7.67 13.71
CA ARG A 109 5.26 8.91 13.05
C ARG A 109 4.24 8.65 11.96
N GLY A 110 3.60 7.48 12.00
CA GLY A 110 2.57 7.11 11.05
C GLY A 110 3.08 6.19 9.94
N VAL A 111 2.27 6.04 8.91
CA VAL A 111 2.59 5.20 7.76
C VAL A 111 3.37 6.02 6.75
N VAL A 112 4.58 5.57 6.43
CA VAL A 112 5.52 6.27 5.54
C VAL A 112 6.23 5.27 4.65
N THR A 113 6.96 5.77 3.64
CA THR A 113 7.85 4.92 2.85
C THR A 113 9.15 4.68 3.63
N SER A 114 9.88 3.62 3.28
CA SER A 114 11.18 3.35 3.91
C SER A 114 12.18 4.48 3.65
N ARG A 115 12.06 5.14 2.50
CA ARG A 115 12.89 6.30 2.18
C ARG A 115 12.66 7.45 3.17
N THR A 116 11.40 7.76 3.45
CA THR A 116 11.06 8.80 4.43
C THR A 116 11.53 8.41 5.83
N ALA A 117 11.32 7.14 6.21
CA ALA A 117 11.77 6.64 7.52
C ALA A 117 13.29 6.77 7.67
N GLU A 118 14.05 6.45 6.62
CA GLU A 118 15.50 6.59 6.63
C GLU A 118 15.92 8.05 6.80
N ILE A 119 15.31 8.96 6.06
CA ILE A 119 15.60 10.40 6.15
C ILE A 119 15.32 10.93 7.55
N GLU A 120 14.22 10.51 8.16
CA GLU A 120 13.83 10.94 9.50
C GLU A 120 14.55 10.16 10.61
N GLY A 121 15.34 9.14 10.28
CA GLY A 121 16.08 8.35 11.23
C GLY A 121 15.21 7.50 12.14
N ILE A 122 14.14 6.95 11.63
CA ILE A 122 13.22 6.09 12.39
C ILE A 122 13.08 4.72 11.74
N GLY A 123 12.82 3.72 12.58
CA GLY A 123 12.51 2.37 12.13
C GLY A 123 11.01 2.07 12.28
N GLY A 124 10.60 0.89 11.89
CA GLY A 124 9.23 0.46 12.04
C GLY A 124 8.93 -0.88 11.40
N GLU A 125 7.65 -1.21 11.34
CA GLU A 125 7.18 -2.44 10.74
C GLU A 125 7.07 -2.29 9.22
N VAL A 126 7.65 -3.22 8.48
CA VAL A 126 7.56 -3.24 7.01
C VAL A 126 6.26 -3.92 6.63
N LEU A 127 5.29 -3.16 6.14
CA LEU A 127 3.96 -3.67 5.80
C LEU A 127 3.95 -4.40 4.46
N CYS A 128 4.47 -3.78 3.43
CA CYS A 128 4.45 -4.34 2.07
C CYS A 128 5.47 -3.69 1.17
N TYR A 129 5.74 -4.35 0.04
CA TYR A 129 6.49 -3.80 -1.07
C TYR A 129 5.55 -3.53 -2.24
N VAL A 130 5.82 -2.44 -2.98
CA VAL A 130 5.05 -2.04 -4.16
C VAL A 130 6.01 -1.61 -5.25
N TRP A 131 5.73 -2.06 -6.49
CA TRP A 131 6.54 -1.65 -7.63
C TRP A 131 5.74 -1.62 -8.93
#